data_a37f588cb09f731479aad57a25ef86fa
#
_entry.id   a37f588cb09f731479aad57a25ef86fa
#
_cell.length_a   1.000
_cell.length_b   1.000
_cell.length_c   1.000
_cell.angle_alpha   90.00
_cell.angle_beta   90.00
_cell.angle_gamma   90.00
#
_symmetry.space_group_name_H-M   'P 1'
#
loop_
_entity.id
_entity.type
_entity.pdbx_description
1 polymer ?
#
loop_
_entity_poly.entity_id
_entity_poly.type
_entity_poly.pdbx_seq_one_letter_code
_entity_poly.pdbx_strand_id
1 'polypeptide(L)'
;MIPQIICVEGPTATGKRKMGVALAHRFGGEVVSVDSMQIYRGMAIGTAAPTPEEMEGIPHHMVGVADPAESWSVARFVSEADVCVQDILRRGRRPILVGGTGLYLESLIRGTDFAAGSAGGVTRQRLQQRLEQEGIGPLLAELQTIDPDSAARLHPSDEKRILRALEVWYETGETITQHDRRTRQQPPRYQAAYIGLSFQDRAQLRRRIDLRVDEMVRQGLLEEVQALLAAGLPPTATAWQAIGYKQFLAAADGRCTVTEAIEEVKLRSRQYAKRQLTWLRRNPDIHWILWGEEPNFPQGLQNATEYLTALGLR
;
A
#
# COMPACT_ATOMS: atom_id res chain seq x y z
N MET A 1 27.29 -2.56 -1.59
CA MET A 1 26.73 -3.20 -2.82
C MET A 1 25.89 -2.16 -3.56
N ILE A 2 25.93 -2.15 -4.91
CA ILE A 2 25.13 -1.23 -5.74
C ILE A 2 23.65 -1.68 -5.65
N PRO A 3 22.71 -0.76 -5.36
CA PRO A 3 21.28 -1.10 -5.31
C PRO A 3 20.76 -1.63 -6.66
N GLN A 4 19.95 -2.67 -6.62
CA GLN A 4 19.30 -3.24 -7.80
C GLN A 4 17.98 -2.55 -8.12
N ILE A 5 17.31 -2.02 -7.10
CA ILE A 5 15.96 -1.48 -7.13
C ILE A 5 15.97 -0.04 -6.64
N ILE A 6 15.16 0.82 -7.27
CA ILE A 6 14.86 2.15 -6.76
C ILE A 6 13.43 2.14 -6.19
N CYS A 7 13.27 2.60 -4.95
CA CYS A 7 11.98 2.76 -4.31
C CYS A 7 11.63 4.25 -4.25
N VAL A 8 10.43 4.61 -4.72
CA VAL A 8 9.88 5.97 -4.65
C VAL A 8 8.66 5.95 -3.75
N GLU A 9 8.83 6.43 -2.54
CA GLU A 9 7.85 6.35 -1.48
C GLU A 9 7.36 7.74 -1.04
N GLY A 10 6.25 7.76 -0.32
CA GLY A 10 5.70 8.99 0.26
C GLY A 10 4.20 8.87 0.47
N PRO A 11 3.58 9.78 1.21
CA PRO A 11 2.13 9.82 1.35
C PRO A 11 1.44 10.12 0.02
N THR A 12 0.13 9.93 -0.01
CA THR A 12 -0.66 10.34 -1.17
C THR A 12 -0.47 11.84 -1.48
N ALA A 13 -0.65 12.24 -2.73
CA ALA A 13 -0.53 13.62 -3.23
C ALA A 13 0.89 14.25 -3.19
N THR A 14 1.98 13.47 -3.08
CA THR A 14 3.36 13.99 -3.07
C THR A 14 4.07 13.91 -4.43
N GLY A 15 3.42 13.40 -5.49
CA GLY A 15 4.02 13.34 -6.82
C GLY A 15 4.93 12.13 -7.08
N LYS A 16 4.81 11.06 -6.29
CA LYS A 16 5.59 9.82 -6.45
C LYS A 16 5.57 9.25 -7.86
N ARG A 17 4.38 9.22 -8.50
CA ARG A 17 4.21 8.71 -9.87
C ARG A 17 5.11 9.45 -10.85
N LYS A 18 5.00 10.77 -10.91
CA LYS A 18 5.82 11.61 -11.78
C LYS A 18 7.31 11.42 -11.52
N MET A 19 7.72 11.31 -10.26
CA MET A 19 9.12 11.03 -9.89
C MET A 19 9.54 9.63 -10.35
N GLY A 20 8.69 8.62 -10.17
CA GLY A 20 8.97 7.24 -10.61
C GLY A 20 9.17 7.13 -12.12
N VAL A 21 8.31 7.76 -12.92
CA VAL A 21 8.43 7.81 -14.39
C VAL A 21 9.71 8.54 -14.82
N ALA A 22 10.01 9.69 -14.22
CA ALA A 22 11.23 10.44 -14.53
C ALA A 22 12.51 9.64 -14.19
N LEU A 23 12.52 8.93 -13.07
CA LEU A 23 13.63 8.04 -12.72
C LEU A 23 13.71 6.80 -13.62
N ALA A 24 12.56 6.28 -14.09
CA ALA A 24 12.53 5.18 -15.05
C ALA A 24 13.16 5.62 -16.40
N HIS A 25 12.85 6.80 -16.89
CA HIS A 25 13.55 7.37 -18.06
C HIS A 25 15.05 7.53 -17.82
N ARG A 26 15.44 8.08 -16.67
CA ARG A 26 16.84 8.39 -16.36
C ARG A 26 17.72 7.15 -16.18
N PHE A 27 17.18 6.08 -15.61
CA PHE A 27 17.92 4.86 -15.25
C PHE A 27 17.53 3.63 -16.09
N GLY A 28 16.84 3.81 -17.21
CA GLY A 28 16.44 2.73 -18.11
C GLY A 28 15.52 1.69 -17.42
N GLY A 29 14.60 2.15 -16.59
CA GLY A 29 13.79 1.30 -15.74
C GLY A 29 12.35 1.11 -16.22
N GLU A 30 11.61 0.34 -15.41
CA GLU A 30 10.16 0.11 -15.54
C GLU A 30 9.52 0.26 -14.15
N VAL A 31 8.29 0.77 -14.12
CA VAL A 31 7.58 1.01 -12.86
C VAL A 31 6.84 -0.23 -12.40
N VAL A 32 6.97 -0.57 -11.12
CA VAL A 32 6.11 -1.55 -10.42
C VAL A 32 5.32 -0.79 -9.37
N SER A 33 3.99 -0.73 -9.52
CA SER A 33 3.12 -0.06 -8.54
C SER A 33 3.07 -0.84 -7.24
N VAL A 34 3.34 -0.16 -6.13
CA VAL A 34 3.24 -0.71 -4.76
C VAL A 34 2.06 -0.05 -4.05
N ASP A 35 0.87 -0.33 -4.56
CA ASP A 35 -0.39 0.18 -4.01
C ASP A 35 -1.40 -0.96 -3.90
N SER A 36 -2.05 -1.08 -2.75
CA SER A 36 -2.99 -2.17 -2.46
C SER A 36 -4.35 -2.04 -3.17
N MET A 37 -4.60 -0.90 -3.82
CA MET A 37 -5.88 -0.62 -4.47
C MET A 37 -5.75 -0.36 -5.98
N GLN A 38 -4.61 0.13 -6.47
CA GLN A 38 -4.35 0.30 -7.91
C GLN A 38 -4.28 -1.02 -8.68
N ILE A 39 -4.22 -2.15 -7.97
CA ILE A 39 -4.26 -3.49 -8.55
C ILE A 39 -5.60 -3.84 -9.20
N TYR A 40 -6.69 -3.19 -8.80
CA TYR A 40 -8.04 -3.53 -9.27
C TYR A 40 -8.40 -2.83 -10.58
N ARG A 41 -8.90 -3.60 -11.55
CA ARG A 41 -9.49 -3.07 -12.80
C ARG A 41 -10.75 -2.27 -12.51
N GLY A 42 -10.96 -1.20 -13.29
CA GLY A 42 -12.18 -0.37 -13.17
C GLY A 42 -12.20 0.55 -11.94
N MET A 43 -11.07 0.68 -11.23
CA MET A 43 -10.91 1.54 -10.05
C MET A 43 -9.81 2.58 -10.28
N ALA A 44 -9.80 3.23 -11.43
CA ALA A 44 -8.70 4.10 -11.83
C ALA A 44 -8.75 5.48 -11.16
N ILE A 45 -9.93 6.09 -11.06
CA ILE A 45 -10.09 7.45 -10.55
C ILE A 45 -9.81 7.49 -9.04
N GLY A 46 -10.55 6.72 -8.26
CA GLY A 46 -10.42 6.75 -6.80
C GLY A 46 -9.09 6.24 -6.26
N THR A 47 -8.40 5.36 -6.97
CA THR A 47 -7.04 4.93 -6.64
C THR A 47 -5.98 5.83 -7.24
N ALA A 48 -6.38 6.74 -8.15
CA ALA A 48 -5.51 7.52 -9.02
C ALA A 48 -4.47 6.65 -9.71
N ALA A 49 -4.91 5.59 -10.37
CA ALA A 49 -4.06 4.80 -11.24
C ALA A 49 -3.50 5.69 -12.38
N PRO A 50 -2.28 5.43 -12.86
CA PRO A 50 -1.69 6.25 -13.91
C PRO A 50 -2.47 6.09 -15.22
N THR A 51 -2.67 7.21 -15.93
CA THR A 51 -3.17 7.17 -17.31
C THR A 51 -2.04 6.84 -18.29
N PRO A 52 -2.33 6.41 -19.53
CA PRO A 52 -1.30 6.18 -20.56
C PRO A 52 -0.39 7.39 -20.79
N GLU A 53 -0.95 8.60 -20.74
CA GLU A 53 -0.21 9.86 -20.90
C GLU A 53 0.75 10.08 -19.73
N GLU A 54 0.31 9.80 -18.50
CA GLU A 54 1.14 9.92 -17.30
C GLU A 54 2.20 8.83 -17.19
N MET A 55 2.05 7.71 -17.89
CA MET A 55 3.06 6.66 -18.00
C MET A 55 4.20 7.03 -18.94
N GLU A 56 4.01 7.99 -19.84
CA GLU A 56 5.04 8.49 -20.78
C GLU A 56 5.77 7.37 -21.54
N GLY A 57 5.06 6.29 -21.89
CA GLY A 57 5.63 5.13 -22.57
C GLY A 57 6.46 4.19 -21.69
N ILE A 58 6.61 4.46 -20.38
CA ILE A 58 7.26 3.56 -19.43
C ILE A 58 6.30 2.41 -19.09
N PRO A 59 6.74 1.14 -19.20
CA PRO A 59 5.94 0.01 -18.75
C PRO A 59 5.62 0.11 -17.26
N HIS A 60 4.33 -0.10 -16.92
CA HIS A 60 3.85 -0.13 -15.55
C HIS A 60 3.29 -1.52 -15.23
N HIS A 61 3.77 -2.11 -14.15
CA HIS A 61 3.36 -3.40 -13.65
C HIS A 61 2.53 -3.25 -12.37
N MET A 62 1.71 -4.24 -12.05
CA MET A 62 0.86 -4.27 -10.86
C MET A 62 -0.20 -3.14 -10.82
N VAL A 63 -0.68 -2.71 -11.99
CA VAL A 63 -1.79 -1.75 -12.15
C VAL A 63 -2.92 -2.45 -12.91
N GLY A 64 -4.13 -2.50 -12.35
CA GLY A 64 -5.30 -3.10 -12.99
C GLY A 64 -5.14 -4.60 -13.31
N VAL A 65 -4.42 -5.35 -12.47
CA VAL A 65 -4.12 -6.76 -12.69
C VAL A 65 -5.18 -7.71 -12.13
N ALA A 66 -5.97 -7.26 -11.16
CA ALA A 66 -6.97 -8.06 -10.47
C ALA A 66 -8.40 -7.64 -10.80
N ASP A 67 -9.34 -8.59 -10.71
CA ASP A 67 -10.77 -8.27 -10.69
C ASP A 67 -11.15 -7.69 -9.32
N PRO A 68 -12.00 -6.65 -9.25
CA PRO A 68 -12.46 -6.09 -7.98
C PRO A 68 -13.15 -7.08 -7.05
N ALA A 69 -13.74 -8.14 -7.58
CA ALA A 69 -14.35 -9.21 -6.81
C ALA A 69 -13.34 -10.17 -6.17
N GLU A 70 -12.09 -10.17 -6.66
CA GLU A 70 -11.05 -11.03 -6.11
C GLU A 70 -10.57 -10.56 -4.74
N SER A 71 -10.31 -11.51 -3.85
CA SER A 71 -9.60 -11.22 -2.61
C SER A 71 -8.11 -11.04 -2.89
N TRP A 72 -7.52 -9.99 -2.36
CA TRP A 72 -6.10 -9.69 -2.52
C TRP A 72 -5.39 -9.60 -1.19
N SER A 73 -4.23 -10.22 -1.08
CA SER A 73 -3.40 -10.22 0.12
C SER A 73 -2.00 -9.67 -0.16
N VAL A 74 -1.29 -9.28 0.89
CA VAL A 74 0.13 -8.91 0.79
C VAL A 74 0.98 -10.07 0.27
N ALA A 75 0.68 -11.31 0.64
CA ALA A 75 1.40 -12.49 0.16
C ALA A 75 1.25 -12.67 -1.36
N ARG A 76 0.02 -12.54 -1.88
CA ARG A 76 -0.25 -12.57 -3.32
C ARG A 76 0.46 -11.42 -4.04
N PHE A 77 0.38 -10.20 -3.49
CA PHE A 77 1.10 -9.06 -4.05
C PHE A 77 2.60 -9.34 -4.17
N VAL A 78 3.24 -9.81 -3.10
CA VAL A 78 4.68 -10.09 -3.10
C VAL A 78 5.03 -11.15 -4.14
N SER A 79 4.24 -12.21 -4.24
CA SER A 79 4.47 -13.28 -5.23
C SER A 79 4.41 -12.75 -6.67
N GLU A 80 3.36 -11.98 -7.02
CA GLU A 80 3.17 -11.47 -8.38
C GLU A 80 4.14 -10.31 -8.70
N ALA A 81 4.39 -9.42 -7.75
CA ALA A 81 5.35 -8.32 -7.92
C ALA A 81 6.79 -8.83 -8.04
N ASP A 82 7.14 -9.89 -7.31
CA ASP A 82 8.46 -10.53 -7.42
C ASP A 82 8.72 -11.07 -8.83
N VAL A 83 7.73 -11.70 -9.45
CA VAL A 83 7.81 -12.15 -10.86
C VAL A 83 8.10 -10.96 -11.79
N CYS A 84 7.41 -9.85 -11.61
CA CYS A 84 7.65 -8.63 -12.41
C CYS A 84 9.07 -8.10 -12.19
N VAL A 85 9.52 -7.97 -10.93
CA VAL A 85 10.86 -7.48 -10.57
C VAL A 85 11.95 -8.38 -11.18
N GLN A 86 11.83 -9.69 -11.05
CA GLN A 86 12.76 -10.68 -11.61
C GLN A 86 12.84 -10.58 -13.13
N ASP A 87 11.70 -10.41 -13.80
CA ASP A 87 11.65 -10.27 -15.25
C ASP A 87 12.35 -8.98 -15.72
N ILE A 88 12.08 -7.85 -15.07
CA ILE A 88 12.72 -6.56 -15.37
C ILE A 88 14.24 -6.68 -15.21
N LEU A 89 14.71 -7.27 -14.11
CA LEU A 89 16.13 -7.49 -13.86
C LEU A 89 16.79 -8.40 -14.90
N ARG A 90 16.11 -9.52 -15.29
CA ARG A 90 16.62 -10.43 -16.35
C ARG A 90 16.78 -9.75 -17.69
N ARG A 91 15.93 -8.77 -18.01
CA ARG A 91 16.04 -7.95 -19.21
C ARG A 91 17.10 -6.85 -19.12
N GLY A 92 17.87 -6.81 -18.02
CA GLY A 92 18.89 -5.79 -17.77
C GLY A 92 18.34 -4.40 -17.48
N ARG A 93 17.03 -4.31 -17.17
CA ARG A 93 16.37 -3.05 -16.82
C ARG A 93 16.29 -2.90 -15.30
N ARG A 94 15.93 -1.71 -14.85
CA ARG A 94 15.86 -1.37 -13.43
C ARG A 94 14.42 -1.32 -12.92
N PRO A 95 14.03 -2.13 -11.93
CA PRO A 95 12.74 -1.98 -11.29
C PRO A 95 12.66 -0.67 -10.48
N ILE A 96 11.63 0.12 -10.74
CA ILE A 96 11.30 1.33 -9.98
C ILE A 96 10.01 1.05 -9.21
N LEU A 97 10.11 0.77 -7.92
CA LEU A 97 8.96 0.49 -7.07
C LEU A 97 8.33 1.82 -6.62
N VAL A 98 7.09 2.07 -7.02
CA VAL A 98 6.42 3.36 -6.75
C VAL A 98 5.17 3.12 -5.93
N GLY A 99 5.11 3.64 -4.70
CA GLY A 99 3.89 3.47 -3.92
C GLY A 99 3.89 4.10 -2.54
N GLY A 100 2.83 3.82 -1.81
CA GLY A 100 2.61 4.30 -0.45
C GLY A 100 2.17 3.21 0.51
N THR A 101 2.09 1.94 0.05
CA THR A 101 1.73 0.80 0.89
C THR A 101 3.00 0.18 1.48
N GLY A 102 3.51 0.78 2.56
CA GLY A 102 4.81 0.42 3.13
C GLY A 102 4.95 -1.06 3.49
N LEU A 103 3.88 -1.71 3.97
CA LEU A 103 3.89 -3.14 4.24
C LEU A 103 4.21 -3.95 2.96
N TYR A 104 3.61 -3.59 1.82
CA TYR A 104 3.83 -4.29 0.55
C TYR A 104 5.27 -4.12 0.07
N LEU A 105 5.79 -2.88 0.13
CA LEU A 105 7.15 -2.59 -0.26
C LEU A 105 8.16 -3.32 0.61
N GLU A 106 8.05 -3.18 1.93
CA GLU A 106 8.97 -3.83 2.87
C GLU A 106 8.96 -5.34 2.70
N SER A 107 7.76 -5.95 2.54
CA SER A 107 7.62 -7.40 2.35
C SER A 107 8.27 -7.88 1.04
N LEU A 108 8.13 -7.12 -0.04
CA LEU A 108 8.75 -7.45 -1.33
C LEU A 108 10.28 -7.34 -1.26
N ILE A 109 10.79 -6.24 -0.72
CA ILE A 109 12.26 -6.01 -0.59
C ILE A 109 12.90 -7.06 0.32
N ARG A 110 12.26 -7.39 1.44
CA ARG A 110 12.76 -8.41 2.36
C ARG A 110 12.59 -9.83 1.84
N GLY A 111 11.68 -10.05 0.90
CA GLY A 111 11.28 -11.39 0.52
C GLY A 111 10.59 -12.11 1.68
N THR A 112 9.69 -11.41 2.38
CA THR A 112 9.00 -11.94 3.55
C THR A 112 8.32 -13.26 3.22
N ASP A 113 8.68 -14.30 3.95
CA ASP A 113 7.95 -15.56 3.98
C ASP A 113 6.69 -15.33 4.82
N PHE A 114 5.53 -15.50 4.21
CA PHE A 114 4.28 -15.32 4.95
C PHE A 114 3.92 -16.63 5.62
N ALA A 115 3.76 -16.57 6.95
CA ALA A 115 3.30 -17.72 7.72
C ALA A 115 2.06 -18.33 7.06
N ALA A 116 2.05 -19.65 6.98
CA ALA A 116 0.91 -20.42 6.49
C ALA A 116 -0.38 -19.93 7.15
N GLY A 117 -1.43 -19.96 6.41
CA GLY A 117 -2.76 -19.50 6.85
C GLY A 117 -3.53 -19.06 5.61
N SER A 118 -4.49 -19.87 5.19
CA SER A 118 -5.36 -19.52 4.08
C SER A 118 -6.32 -18.41 4.54
N ALA A 119 -6.27 -17.25 3.92
CA ALA A 119 -7.30 -16.23 4.10
C ALA A 119 -8.68 -16.86 3.84
N GLY A 120 -9.49 -17.01 4.91
CA GLY A 120 -10.79 -17.69 4.84
C GLY A 120 -10.78 -19.18 5.11
N GLY A 121 -9.67 -19.78 5.56
CA GLY A 121 -9.60 -21.18 5.99
C GLY A 121 -10.49 -21.52 7.19
N VAL A 122 -10.64 -22.82 7.48
CA VAL A 122 -11.49 -23.33 8.58
C VAL A 122 -11.11 -22.71 9.92
N THR A 123 -9.81 -22.57 10.19
CA THR A 123 -9.29 -21.92 11.41
C THR A 123 -9.78 -20.48 11.52
N ARG A 124 -9.71 -19.72 10.43
CA ARG A 124 -10.18 -18.33 10.40
C ARG A 124 -11.67 -18.21 10.66
N GLN A 125 -12.44 -19.07 10.02
CA GLN A 125 -13.90 -19.11 10.21
C GLN A 125 -14.26 -19.44 11.67
N ARG A 126 -13.61 -20.44 12.27
CA ARG A 126 -13.80 -20.79 13.68
C ARG A 126 -13.46 -19.64 14.63
N LEU A 127 -12.33 -18.96 14.38
CA LEU A 127 -11.95 -17.80 15.20
C LEU A 127 -12.92 -16.63 15.04
N GLN A 128 -13.46 -16.43 13.84
CA GLN A 128 -14.48 -15.41 13.60
C GLN A 128 -15.79 -15.73 14.32
N GLN A 129 -16.24 -16.99 14.31
CA GLN A 129 -17.41 -17.43 15.08
C GLN A 129 -17.20 -17.25 16.59
N ARG A 130 -16.02 -17.57 17.10
CA ARG A 130 -15.68 -17.32 18.52
C ARG A 130 -15.72 -15.83 18.85
N LEU A 131 -15.19 -14.97 17.98
CA LEU A 131 -15.27 -13.51 18.15
C LEU A 131 -16.72 -13.02 18.25
N GLU A 132 -17.61 -13.55 17.42
CA GLU A 132 -19.05 -13.20 17.41
C GLU A 132 -19.78 -13.68 18.67
N GLN A 133 -19.40 -14.85 19.21
CA GLN A 133 -20.06 -15.47 20.37
C GLN A 133 -19.49 -15.01 21.71
N GLU A 134 -18.18 -14.91 21.81
CA GLU A 134 -17.44 -14.69 23.06
C GLU A 134 -16.92 -13.25 23.22
N GLY A 135 -16.88 -12.50 22.11
CA GLY A 135 -16.21 -11.21 22.02
C GLY A 135 -14.69 -11.32 21.97
N ILE A 136 -14.00 -10.18 21.95
CA ILE A 136 -12.53 -10.14 21.78
C ILE A 136 -11.75 -10.49 23.06
N GLY A 137 -12.36 -10.35 24.24
CA GLY A 137 -11.69 -10.54 25.53
C GLY A 137 -11.04 -11.92 25.70
N PRO A 138 -11.80 -13.02 25.59
CA PRO A 138 -11.25 -14.37 25.67
C PRO A 138 -10.16 -14.68 24.66
N LEU A 139 -10.31 -14.21 23.41
CA LEU A 139 -9.32 -14.40 22.36
C LEU A 139 -8.01 -13.64 22.63
N LEU A 140 -8.09 -12.44 23.18
CA LEU A 140 -6.90 -11.67 23.59
C LEU A 140 -6.22 -12.32 24.80
N ALA A 141 -6.98 -12.84 25.78
CA ALA A 141 -6.43 -13.56 26.93
C ALA A 141 -5.70 -14.83 26.48
N GLU A 142 -6.28 -15.57 25.54
CA GLU A 142 -5.63 -16.72 24.92
C GLU A 142 -4.34 -16.35 24.22
N LEU A 143 -4.34 -15.27 23.41
CA LEU A 143 -3.14 -14.76 22.77
C LEU A 143 -2.08 -14.34 23.80
N GLN A 144 -2.48 -13.76 24.92
CA GLN A 144 -1.58 -13.41 26.03
C GLN A 144 -0.82 -14.62 26.58
N THR A 145 -1.46 -15.79 26.60
CA THR A 145 -0.83 -17.05 27.04
C THR A 145 0.12 -17.62 25.99
N ILE A 146 -0.26 -17.54 24.72
CA ILE A 146 0.47 -18.14 23.58
C ILE A 146 1.63 -17.26 23.13
N ASP A 147 1.38 -15.96 22.95
CA ASP A 147 2.33 -14.97 22.42
C ASP A 147 2.21 -13.65 23.21
N PRO A 148 2.78 -13.61 24.44
CA PRO A 148 2.70 -12.41 25.28
C PRO A 148 3.25 -11.15 24.62
N ASP A 149 4.32 -11.30 23.83
CA ASP A 149 4.97 -10.18 23.11
C ASP A 149 4.04 -9.57 22.04
N SER A 150 3.28 -10.41 21.35
CA SER A 150 2.28 -9.94 20.37
C SER A 150 1.09 -9.31 21.08
N ALA A 151 0.56 -9.95 22.11
CA ALA A 151 -0.58 -9.45 22.88
C ALA A 151 -0.32 -8.09 23.52
N ALA A 152 0.89 -7.86 24.05
CA ALA A 152 1.28 -6.58 24.67
C ALA A 152 1.30 -5.40 23.66
N ARG A 153 1.42 -5.68 22.37
CA ARG A 153 1.48 -4.66 21.31
C ARG A 153 0.13 -4.37 20.66
N LEU A 154 -0.87 -5.22 20.88
CA LEU A 154 -2.18 -5.14 20.23
C LEU A 154 -3.20 -4.52 21.18
N HIS A 155 -3.99 -3.58 20.66
CA HIS A 155 -5.16 -3.08 21.37
C HIS A 155 -6.36 -4.02 21.14
N PRO A 156 -7.31 -4.15 22.08
CA PRO A 156 -8.52 -4.98 21.87
C PRO A 156 -9.30 -4.67 20.60
N SER A 157 -9.26 -3.43 20.11
CA SER A 157 -9.85 -3.04 18.82
C SER A 157 -9.10 -3.56 17.58
N ASP A 158 -7.91 -4.13 17.75
CA ASP A 158 -7.13 -4.72 16.65
C ASP A 158 -7.56 -6.17 16.37
N GLU A 159 -8.87 -6.45 16.37
CA GLU A 159 -9.46 -7.79 16.22
C GLU A 159 -8.82 -8.61 15.09
N LYS A 160 -8.70 -8.00 13.89
CA LYS A 160 -8.11 -8.70 12.73
C LYS A 160 -6.68 -9.19 12.99
N ARG A 161 -5.89 -8.45 13.75
CA ARG A 161 -4.50 -8.82 14.10
C ARG A 161 -4.45 -9.87 15.20
N ILE A 162 -5.34 -9.77 16.18
CA ILE A 162 -5.48 -10.78 17.24
C ILE A 162 -5.87 -12.12 16.62
N LEU A 163 -6.92 -12.13 15.77
CA LEU A 163 -7.33 -13.35 15.07
C LEU A 163 -6.22 -13.90 14.18
N ARG A 164 -5.43 -13.03 13.51
CA ARG A 164 -4.32 -13.50 12.67
C ARG A 164 -3.20 -14.15 13.49
N ALA A 165 -2.87 -13.60 14.64
CA ALA A 165 -1.85 -14.18 15.51
C ALA A 165 -2.26 -15.57 16.01
N LEU A 166 -3.53 -15.74 16.42
CA LEU A 166 -4.08 -17.03 16.83
C LEU A 166 -4.17 -18.02 15.65
N GLU A 167 -4.59 -17.55 14.46
CA GLU A 167 -4.66 -18.36 13.25
C GLU A 167 -3.29 -18.97 12.91
N VAL A 168 -2.22 -18.13 12.92
CA VAL A 168 -0.85 -18.61 12.66
C VAL A 168 -0.46 -19.69 13.66
N TRP A 169 -0.70 -19.47 14.95
CA TRP A 169 -0.41 -20.46 15.98
C TRP A 169 -1.15 -21.78 15.76
N TYR A 170 -2.46 -21.73 15.52
CA TYR A 170 -3.26 -22.93 15.34
C TYR A 170 -2.89 -23.74 14.09
N GLU A 171 -2.41 -23.07 13.04
CA GLU A 171 -2.07 -23.73 11.78
C GLU A 171 -0.63 -24.21 11.73
N THR A 172 0.29 -23.55 12.45
CA THR A 172 1.73 -23.82 12.32
C THR A 172 2.41 -24.27 13.60
N GLY A 173 1.81 -24.04 14.78
CA GLY A 173 2.47 -24.21 16.07
C GLY A 173 3.57 -23.18 16.36
N GLU A 174 3.80 -22.19 15.48
CA GLU A 174 4.75 -21.10 15.66
C GLU A 174 3.99 -19.81 16.00
N THR A 175 4.49 -19.01 16.95
CA THR A 175 3.86 -17.70 17.24
C THR A 175 4.21 -16.69 16.16
N ILE A 176 3.33 -15.68 15.98
CA ILE A 176 3.61 -14.61 15.01
C ILE A 176 4.89 -13.85 15.39
N THR A 177 5.21 -13.73 16.68
CA THR A 177 6.45 -13.12 17.17
C THR A 177 7.67 -13.94 16.78
N GLN A 178 7.64 -15.27 16.87
CA GLN A 178 8.74 -16.15 16.45
C GLN A 178 8.93 -16.07 14.94
N HIS A 179 7.84 -16.17 14.17
CA HIS A 179 7.85 -16.03 12.71
C HIS A 179 8.46 -14.69 12.27
N ASP A 180 8.03 -13.58 12.86
CA ASP A 180 8.54 -12.24 12.56
C ASP A 180 10.04 -12.11 12.89
N ARG A 181 10.50 -12.66 14.02
CA ARG A 181 11.93 -12.67 14.39
C ARG A 181 12.76 -13.44 13.38
N ARG A 182 12.33 -14.63 12.99
CA ARG A 182 13.00 -15.47 11.99
C ARG A 182 13.09 -14.75 10.64
N THR A 183 12.00 -14.17 10.19
CA THR A 183 11.97 -13.42 8.92
C THR A 183 12.90 -12.20 8.94
N ARG A 184 12.97 -11.48 10.05
CA ARG A 184 13.84 -10.30 10.19
C ARG A 184 15.34 -10.63 10.23
N GLN A 185 15.72 -11.83 10.63
CA GLN A 185 17.13 -12.27 10.66
C GLN A 185 17.64 -12.62 9.26
N GLN A 186 16.79 -12.85 8.29
CA GLN A 186 17.22 -13.11 6.92
C GLN A 186 17.66 -11.80 6.24
N PRO A 187 18.72 -11.83 5.42
CA PRO A 187 19.11 -10.68 4.63
C PRO A 187 17.98 -10.32 3.65
N PRO A 188 17.82 -9.04 3.29
CA PRO A 188 16.81 -8.66 2.31
C PRO A 188 17.09 -9.32 0.96
N ARG A 189 16.01 -9.72 0.28
CA ARG A 189 16.07 -10.35 -1.06
C ARG A 189 16.67 -9.39 -2.09
N TYR A 190 16.38 -8.11 -1.96
CA TYR A 190 16.84 -7.08 -2.89
C TYR A 190 17.60 -5.98 -2.17
N GLN A 191 18.67 -5.50 -2.83
CA GLN A 191 19.32 -4.25 -2.43
C GLN A 191 18.55 -3.09 -3.06
N ALA A 192 18.03 -2.18 -2.24
CA ALA A 192 17.19 -1.08 -2.68
C ALA A 192 17.76 0.28 -2.23
N ALA A 193 17.59 1.29 -3.10
CA ALA A 193 17.76 2.70 -2.74
C ALA A 193 16.39 3.34 -2.54
N TYR A 194 16.23 4.16 -1.53
CA TYR A 194 14.95 4.72 -1.13
C TYR A 194 14.90 6.23 -1.30
N ILE A 195 13.95 6.71 -2.10
CA ILE A 195 13.60 8.13 -2.27
C ILE A 195 12.26 8.38 -1.61
N GLY A 196 12.25 9.21 -0.58
CA GLY A 196 11.04 9.62 0.10
C GLY A 196 10.57 11.01 -0.36
N LEU A 197 9.29 11.16 -0.70
CA LEU A 197 8.71 12.45 -1.06
C LEU A 197 7.71 12.91 0.00
N SER A 198 7.86 14.15 0.46
CA SER A 198 6.90 14.80 1.36
C SER A 198 6.94 16.32 1.21
N PHE A 199 6.16 17.01 2.02
CA PHE A 199 6.21 18.46 2.15
C PHE A 199 6.89 18.84 3.47
N GLN A 200 7.60 19.97 3.48
CA GLN A 200 8.15 20.55 4.71
C GLN A 200 7.02 20.90 5.68
N ASP A 201 5.98 21.55 5.16
CA ASP A 201 4.78 21.90 5.94
C ASP A 201 3.67 20.86 5.73
N ARG A 202 3.13 20.37 6.86
CA ARG A 202 1.99 19.44 6.87
C ARG A 202 0.70 20.07 6.36
N ALA A 203 0.54 21.39 6.47
CA ALA A 203 -0.63 22.08 5.95
C ALA A 203 -0.67 22.01 4.41
N GLN A 204 0.48 22.16 3.77
CA GLN A 204 0.58 22.01 2.31
C GLN A 204 0.22 20.60 1.85
N LEU A 205 0.72 19.56 2.55
CA LEU A 205 0.33 18.19 2.24
C LEU A 205 -1.20 17.99 2.36
N ARG A 206 -1.83 18.52 3.42
CA ARG A 206 -3.28 18.42 3.61
C ARG A 206 -4.04 19.11 2.47
N ARG A 207 -3.66 20.33 2.12
CA ARG A 207 -4.24 21.09 1.01
C ARG A 207 -4.14 20.31 -0.31
N ARG A 208 -2.97 19.71 -0.60
CA ARG A 208 -2.77 18.91 -1.81
C ARG A 208 -3.62 17.64 -1.83
N ILE A 209 -3.84 17.03 -0.67
CA ILE A 209 -4.74 15.87 -0.53
C ILE A 209 -6.18 16.30 -0.82
N ASP A 210 -6.64 17.41 -0.25
CA ASP A 210 -8.00 17.88 -0.44
C ASP A 210 -8.26 18.26 -1.92
N LEU A 211 -7.34 19.00 -2.56
CA LEU A 211 -7.41 19.29 -3.99
C LEU A 211 -7.44 18.04 -4.88
N ARG A 212 -6.70 17.00 -4.51
CA ARG A 212 -6.72 15.74 -5.23
C ARG A 212 -8.06 15.03 -5.11
N VAL A 213 -8.70 15.07 -3.95
CA VAL A 213 -10.05 14.50 -3.77
C VAL A 213 -11.07 15.27 -4.62
N ASP A 214 -11.00 16.60 -4.63
CA ASP A 214 -11.87 17.42 -5.48
C ASP A 214 -11.67 17.12 -6.97
N GLU A 215 -10.43 16.82 -7.39
CA GLU A 215 -10.13 16.40 -8.75
C GLU A 215 -10.72 15.03 -9.08
N MET A 216 -10.60 14.04 -8.19
CA MET A 216 -11.21 12.72 -8.37
C MET A 216 -12.73 12.81 -8.54
N VAL A 217 -13.38 13.69 -7.78
CA VAL A 217 -14.82 13.93 -7.90
C VAL A 217 -15.16 14.52 -9.27
N ARG A 218 -14.38 15.52 -9.72
CA ARG A 218 -14.58 16.12 -11.06
C ARG A 218 -14.32 15.13 -12.22
N GLN A 219 -13.44 14.15 -12.01
CA GLN A 219 -13.14 13.10 -12.97
C GLN A 219 -14.19 11.99 -13.01
N GLY A 220 -15.19 11.99 -12.11
CA GLY A 220 -16.27 11.02 -12.12
C GLY A 220 -16.10 9.88 -11.12
N LEU A 221 -15.55 10.13 -9.92
CA LEU A 221 -15.40 9.10 -8.89
C LEU A 221 -16.77 8.49 -8.48
N LEU A 222 -17.84 9.28 -8.46
CA LEU A 222 -19.18 8.77 -8.14
C LEU A 222 -19.67 7.81 -9.22
N GLU A 223 -19.48 8.18 -10.48
CA GLU A 223 -19.84 7.37 -11.65
C GLU A 223 -19.03 6.06 -11.68
N GLU A 224 -17.75 6.10 -11.32
CA GLU A 224 -16.93 4.90 -11.21
C GLU A 224 -17.46 3.95 -10.12
N VAL A 225 -17.89 4.47 -8.97
CA VAL A 225 -18.53 3.67 -7.90
C VAL A 225 -19.85 3.08 -8.38
N GLN A 226 -20.69 3.87 -9.06
CA GLN A 226 -21.97 3.40 -9.60
C GLN A 226 -21.77 2.31 -10.66
N ALA A 227 -20.75 2.42 -11.50
CA ALA A 227 -20.41 1.39 -12.48
C ALA A 227 -20.01 0.06 -11.83
N LEU A 228 -19.23 0.09 -10.74
CA LEU A 228 -18.89 -1.11 -9.98
C LEU A 228 -20.11 -1.75 -9.30
N LEU A 229 -21.04 -0.94 -8.79
CA LEU A 229 -22.32 -1.43 -8.25
C LEU A 229 -23.17 -2.08 -9.34
N ALA A 230 -23.29 -1.42 -10.49
CA ALA A 230 -24.05 -1.95 -11.62
C ALA A 230 -23.46 -3.25 -12.19
N ALA A 231 -22.13 -3.40 -12.10
CA ALA A 231 -21.42 -4.64 -12.44
C ALA A 231 -21.62 -5.77 -11.41
N GLY A 232 -22.36 -5.53 -10.32
CA GLY A 232 -22.65 -6.53 -9.30
C GLY A 232 -21.49 -6.86 -8.37
N LEU A 233 -20.55 -5.93 -8.15
CA LEU A 233 -19.46 -6.15 -7.21
C LEU A 233 -19.98 -6.49 -5.81
N PRO A 234 -19.63 -7.68 -5.23
CA PRO A 234 -20.15 -8.12 -3.95
C PRO A 234 -19.90 -7.10 -2.82
N PRO A 235 -20.85 -6.86 -1.91
CA PRO A 235 -20.67 -5.92 -0.79
C PRO A 235 -19.49 -6.27 0.12
N THR A 236 -19.07 -7.55 0.14
CA THR A 236 -17.96 -8.07 0.91
C THR A 236 -16.59 -7.92 0.22
N ALA A 237 -16.56 -7.45 -1.03
CA ALA A 237 -15.32 -7.32 -1.79
C ALA A 237 -14.31 -6.39 -1.09
N THR A 238 -13.06 -6.82 -1.05
CA THR A 238 -11.95 -6.04 -0.45
C THR A 238 -11.78 -4.68 -1.13
N ALA A 239 -12.08 -4.59 -2.42
CA ALA A 239 -12.03 -3.37 -3.22
C ALA A 239 -12.83 -2.22 -2.60
N TRP A 240 -14.00 -2.49 -2.00
CA TRP A 240 -14.81 -1.48 -1.29
C TRP A 240 -14.13 -0.85 -0.07
N GLN A 241 -13.03 -1.43 0.43
CA GLN A 241 -12.28 -0.83 1.55
C GLN A 241 -11.41 0.37 1.11
N ALA A 242 -11.26 0.59 -0.19
CA ALA A 242 -10.53 1.74 -0.72
C ALA A 242 -11.19 3.05 -0.29
N ILE A 243 -10.33 4.01 0.11
CA ILE A 243 -10.78 5.37 0.46
C ILE A 243 -11.33 6.01 -0.82
N GLY A 244 -12.49 6.64 -0.71
CA GLY A 244 -13.30 7.11 -1.82
C GLY A 244 -14.46 6.15 -2.07
N TYR A 245 -14.19 4.91 -2.42
CA TYR A 245 -15.24 3.93 -2.78
C TYR A 245 -16.18 3.63 -1.61
N LYS A 246 -15.64 3.35 -0.42
CA LYS A 246 -16.46 3.10 0.77
C LYS A 246 -17.41 4.26 1.12
N GLN A 247 -16.93 5.50 0.97
CA GLN A 247 -17.71 6.70 1.29
C GLN A 247 -18.78 6.97 0.23
N PHE A 248 -18.42 6.86 -1.04
CA PHE A 248 -19.39 7.04 -2.13
C PHE A 248 -20.40 5.90 -2.24
N LEU A 249 -20.05 4.68 -1.82
CA LEU A 249 -21.00 3.60 -1.64
C LEU A 249 -22.10 4.00 -0.61
N ALA A 250 -21.70 4.62 0.50
CA ALA A 250 -22.66 5.12 1.49
C ALA A 250 -23.56 6.21 0.95
N ALA A 251 -23.05 7.08 0.08
CA ALA A 251 -23.85 8.11 -0.59
C ALA A 251 -24.80 7.49 -1.63
N ALA A 252 -24.35 6.50 -2.40
CA ALA A 252 -25.18 5.77 -3.35
C ALA A 252 -26.35 5.03 -2.67
N ASP A 253 -26.11 4.50 -1.46
CA ASP A 253 -27.13 3.86 -0.62
C ASP A 253 -28.05 4.87 0.11
N GLY A 254 -27.87 6.18 -0.09
CA GLY A 254 -28.64 7.23 0.58
C GLY A 254 -28.36 7.40 2.08
N ARG A 255 -27.29 6.81 2.60
CA ARG A 255 -26.88 6.89 4.02
C ARG A 255 -26.19 8.23 4.37
N CYS A 256 -25.72 8.97 3.38
CA CYS A 256 -25.19 10.32 3.50
C CYS A 256 -25.33 11.06 2.17
N THR A 257 -25.16 12.37 2.19
CA THR A 257 -25.10 13.17 0.97
C THR A 257 -23.75 13.03 0.27
N VAL A 258 -23.69 13.35 -1.03
CA VAL A 258 -22.43 13.36 -1.80
C VAL A 258 -21.42 14.33 -1.17
N THR A 259 -21.88 15.49 -0.68
CA THR A 259 -21.02 16.47 -0.01
C THR A 259 -20.39 15.91 1.27
N GLU A 260 -21.15 15.23 2.09
CA GLU A 260 -20.65 14.56 3.29
C GLU A 260 -19.65 13.45 2.94
N ALA A 261 -19.91 12.67 1.89
CA ALA A 261 -18.99 11.67 1.40
C ALA A 261 -17.64 12.29 0.98
N ILE A 262 -17.65 13.41 0.25
CA ILE A 262 -16.44 14.13 -0.17
C ILE A 262 -15.60 14.55 1.05
N GLU A 263 -16.22 15.19 2.05
CA GLU A 263 -15.52 15.66 3.25
C GLU A 263 -14.95 14.47 4.06
N GLU A 264 -15.69 13.37 4.14
CA GLU A 264 -15.18 12.15 4.79
C GLU A 264 -14.00 11.53 4.00
N VAL A 265 -14.03 11.53 2.67
CA VAL A 265 -12.89 11.08 1.83
C VAL A 265 -11.66 11.95 2.09
N LYS A 266 -11.79 13.27 2.15
CA LYS A 266 -10.69 14.19 2.49
C LYS A 266 -10.12 13.87 3.87
N LEU A 267 -10.99 13.72 4.88
CA LEU A 267 -10.58 13.36 6.24
C LEU A 267 -9.81 12.05 6.28
N ARG A 268 -10.35 10.99 5.68
CA ARG A 268 -9.71 9.66 5.66
C ARG A 268 -8.40 9.65 4.89
N SER A 269 -8.32 10.40 3.79
CA SER A 269 -7.10 10.55 3.00
C SER A 269 -5.99 11.24 3.81
N ARG A 270 -6.32 12.30 4.57
CA ARG A 270 -5.37 12.96 5.49
C ARG A 270 -4.91 12.03 6.61
N GLN A 271 -5.81 11.24 7.18
CA GLN A 271 -5.47 10.23 8.20
C GLN A 271 -4.58 9.13 7.62
N TYR A 272 -4.86 8.70 6.40
CA TYR A 272 -4.04 7.69 5.71
C TYR A 272 -2.64 8.22 5.43
N ALA A 273 -2.50 9.43 4.91
CA ALA A 273 -1.21 10.08 4.69
C ALA A 273 -0.38 10.19 5.99
N LYS A 274 -1.02 10.47 7.13
CA LYS A 274 -0.35 10.46 8.44
C LYS A 274 0.19 9.06 8.78
N ARG A 275 -0.60 8.01 8.55
CA ARG A 275 -0.16 6.62 8.79
C ARG A 275 1.00 6.22 7.87
N GLN A 276 0.94 6.62 6.58
CA GLN A 276 2.03 6.40 5.63
C GLN A 276 3.33 7.04 6.11
N LEU A 277 3.30 8.32 6.49
CA LEU A 277 4.49 9.01 7.03
C LEU A 277 5.04 8.38 8.30
N THR A 278 4.16 7.93 9.21
CA THR A 278 4.58 7.23 10.43
C THR A 278 5.30 5.91 10.11
N TRP A 279 4.82 5.19 9.08
CA TRP A 279 5.48 3.97 8.61
C TRP A 279 6.84 4.26 7.99
N LEU A 280 6.88 5.17 7.02
CA LEU A 280 8.09 5.50 6.26
C LEU A 280 9.24 6.00 7.15
N ARG A 281 8.93 6.78 8.18
CA ARG A 281 9.94 7.28 9.14
C ARG A 281 10.65 6.20 9.96
N ARG A 282 10.21 4.96 9.89
CA ARG A 282 10.89 3.82 10.53
C ARG A 282 12.11 3.35 9.73
N ASN A 283 12.16 3.68 8.45
CA ASN A 283 13.29 3.37 7.60
C ASN A 283 14.27 4.55 7.57
N PRO A 284 15.46 4.43 8.23
CA PRO A 284 16.45 5.49 8.27
C PRO A 284 17.17 5.69 6.92
N ASP A 285 17.08 4.72 6.01
CA ASP A 285 17.79 4.75 4.72
C ASP A 285 17.06 5.57 3.66
N ILE A 286 15.90 6.15 3.97
CA ILE A 286 15.16 6.98 3.04
C ILE A 286 15.84 8.33 2.85
N HIS A 287 16.26 8.59 1.61
CA HIS A 287 16.66 9.93 1.18
C HIS A 287 15.44 10.80 0.91
N TRP A 288 15.18 11.77 1.81
CA TRP A 288 13.98 12.60 1.77
C TRP A 288 14.14 13.81 0.86
N ILE A 289 13.22 13.97 -0.09
CA ILE A 289 13.00 15.18 -0.88
C ILE A 289 11.76 15.87 -0.31
N LEU A 290 11.96 17.00 0.31
CA LEU A 290 10.92 17.77 0.98
C LEU A 290 10.55 18.98 0.11
N TRP A 291 9.30 18.96 -0.39
CA TRP A 291 8.76 20.07 -1.16
C TRP A 291 8.51 21.30 -0.28
N GLY A 292 8.67 22.49 -0.84
CA GLY A 292 8.18 23.74 -0.27
C GLY A 292 6.66 23.86 -0.45
N GLU A 293 6.19 25.07 -0.81
CA GLU A 293 4.77 25.31 -1.09
C GLU A 293 4.31 24.53 -2.32
N GLU A 294 5.12 24.53 -3.39
CA GLU A 294 4.88 23.77 -4.63
C GLU A 294 6.03 22.81 -4.91
N PRO A 295 5.73 21.62 -5.48
CA PRO A 295 6.76 20.67 -5.87
C PRO A 295 7.64 21.20 -7.01
N ASN A 296 8.93 21.42 -6.74
CA ASN A 296 9.93 21.70 -7.77
C ASN A 296 10.48 20.37 -8.33
N PHE A 297 9.77 19.77 -9.27
CA PHE A 297 10.14 18.47 -9.83
C PHE A 297 11.53 18.45 -10.50
N PRO A 298 11.97 19.45 -11.29
CA PRO A 298 13.32 19.46 -11.84
C PRO A 298 14.40 19.37 -10.77
N GLN A 299 14.30 20.18 -9.74
CA GLN A 299 15.24 20.16 -8.61
C GLN A 299 15.17 18.85 -7.81
N GLY A 300 13.97 18.34 -7.58
CA GLY A 300 13.77 17.06 -6.88
C GLY A 300 14.35 15.88 -7.68
N LEU A 301 14.17 15.86 -8.99
CA LEU A 301 14.76 14.82 -9.85
C LEU A 301 16.29 14.91 -9.89
N GLN A 302 16.84 16.11 -9.94
CA GLN A 302 18.28 16.32 -9.87
C GLN A 302 18.83 15.76 -8.55
N ASN A 303 18.25 16.12 -7.43
CA ASN A 303 18.64 15.66 -6.09
C ASN A 303 18.56 14.12 -5.98
N ALA A 304 17.44 13.51 -6.43
CA ALA A 304 17.30 12.07 -6.47
C ALA A 304 18.39 11.41 -7.35
N THR A 305 18.66 11.97 -8.52
CA THR A 305 19.65 11.45 -9.46
C THR A 305 21.07 11.51 -8.89
N GLU A 306 21.45 12.61 -8.25
CA GLU A 306 22.74 12.77 -7.58
C GLU A 306 22.93 11.74 -6.48
N TYR A 307 21.91 11.57 -5.61
CA TYR A 307 21.95 10.56 -4.55
C TYR A 307 22.08 9.14 -5.12
N LEU A 308 21.27 8.78 -6.10
CA LEU A 308 21.30 7.45 -6.71
C LEU A 308 22.65 7.18 -7.42
N THR A 309 23.19 8.19 -8.09
CA THR A 309 24.52 8.09 -8.75
C THR A 309 25.64 7.92 -7.72
N ALA A 310 25.57 8.60 -6.59
CA ALA A 310 26.53 8.42 -5.48
C ALA A 310 26.49 7.00 -4.89
N LEU A 311 25.35 6.30 -4.97
CA LEU A 311 25.23 4.88 -4.64
C LEU A 311 25.74 3.94 -5.76
N GLY A 312 26.24 4.47 -6.87
CA GLY A 312 26.81 3.71 -7.99
C GLY A 312 25.79 3.33 -9.08
N LEU A 313 24.55 3.84 -9.05
CA LEU A 313 23.61 3.64 -10.14
C LEU A 313 23.97 4.54 -11.35
N ARG A 314 23.86 3.96 -12.55
CA ARG A 314 24.19 4.65 -13.81
C ARG A 314 23.04 4.54 -14.78
#